data_a4d47c993c53a730413b164252e60d04
#
_entry.id   a4d47c993c53a730413b164252e60d04
#
_cell.length_a   1.000
_cell.length_b   1.000
_cell.length_c   1.000
_cell.angle_alpha   90.00
_cell.angle_beta   90.00
_cell.angle_gamma   90.00
#
_symmetry.space_group_name_H-M   'P 1'
#
loop_
_entity.id
_entity.type
_entity.pdbx_description
1 polymer ?
#
loop_
_entity_poly.entity_id
_entity_poly.type
_entity_poly.pdbx_seq_one_letter_code
_entity_poly.pdbx_strand_id
1 'polypeptide(L)'
;MKRDGRRIVAVVLYDYQMAQIADRAGVDVVSVGDSIGINLWGLASDGDVTLDQMLLACRAVRRGVSRALVSCDMPASALGGGVDATAGAARRLVDEGGAEIVKIDADTASLDAVRAAAQHGVAVWAQIAAPRAAPDVARLVARAQALEAAGAALIDFRYSGPVAGPAVAAAVGIPVLGGLGGGPWLDGRVRALVNAIGYLAAAVGDTSDRYANVADTAHAAITSLCDDVRGGRQIRGG
;
A
#
# COMPACT_ATOMS: atom_id res chain seq x y z
N MET A 1 -7.74 9.07 15.02
CA MET A 1 -6.37 8.55 15.19
C MET A 1 -5.35 9.69 15.22
N LYS A 2 -5.18 10.53 14.18
CA LYS A 2 -4.23 11.66 14.24
C LYS A 2 -4.53 12.59 15.42
N ARG A 3 -5.79 13.02 15.60
CA ARG A 3 -6.22 13.91 16.71
C ARG A 3 -5.94 13.31 18.10
N ASP A 4 -5.95 11.99 18.21
CA ASP A 4 -5.77 11.27 19.47
C ASP A 4 -4.32 10.80 19.67
N GLY A 5 -3.39 11.19 18.78
CA GLY A 5 -2.01 10.78 18.80
C GLY A 5 -1.78 9.28 18.54
N ARG A 6 -2.79 8.52 18.13
CA ARG A 6 -2.67 7.09 17.86
C ARG A 6 -2.03 6.88 16.49
N ARG A 7 -0.93 6.13 16.46
CA ARG A 7 -0.22 5.78 15.23
C ARG A 7 -1.05 4.85 14.37
N ILE A 8 -1.08 5.10 13.07
CA ILE A 8 -1.80 4.31 12.07
C ILE A 8 -0.85 3.27 11.48
N VAL A 9 -1.26 2.01 11.53
CA VAL A 9 -0.54 0.89 10.93
C VAL A 9 -1.20 0.53 9.62
N ALA A 10 -0.50 0.75 8.50
CA ALA A 10 -0.94 0.36 7.18
C ALA A 10 0.01 -0.68 6.57
N VAL A 11 -0.54 -1.69 5.93
CA VAL A 11 0.24 -2.72 5.22
C VAL A 11 -0.21 -2.85 3.79
N VAL A 12 0.75 -3.06 2.88
CA VAL A 12 0.48 -3.41 1.49
C VAL A 12 0.55 -4.93 1.36
N LEU A 13 -0.51 -5.52 0.83
CA LEU A 13 -0.63 -6.96 0.59
C LEU A 13 -1.51 -7.22 -0.64
N TYR A 14 -1.66 -8.51 -1.05
CA TYR A 14 -2.16 -8.80 -2.40
C TYR A 14 -3.23 -9.88 -2.46
N ASP A 15 -3.50 -10.62 -1.38
CA ASP A 15 -4.37 -11.80 -1.42
C ASP A 15 -5.29 -11.93 -0.19
N TYR A 16 -6.29 -12.79 -0.36
CA TYR A 16 -7.32 -13.06 0.64
C TYR A 16 -6.75 -13.62 1.95
N GLN A 17 -5.81 -14.56 1.88
CA GLN A 17 -5.30 -15.24 3.08
C GLN A 17 -4.49 -14.27 3.94
N MET A 18 -3.59 -13.52 3.30
CA MET A 18 -2.79 -12.54 3.99
C MET A 18 -3.63 -11.37 4.52
N ALA A 19 -4.72 -11.00 3.82
CA ALA A 19 -5.68 -10.01 4.29
C ALA A 19 -6.34 -10.42 5.61
N GLN A 20 -6.76 -11.69 5.74
CA GLN A 20 -7.34 -12.21 6.98
C GLN A 20 -6.31 -12.21 8.13
N ILE A 21 -5.06 -12.58 7.86
CA ILE A 21 -4.00 -12.58 8.86
C ILE A 21 -3.73 -11.15 9.34
N ALA A 22 -3.59 -10.19 8.42
CA ALA A 22 -3.35 -8.80 8.74
C ALA A 22 -4.51 -8.17 9.53
N ASP A 23 -5.76 -8.44 9.13
CA ASP A 23 -6.95 -7.94 9.83
C ASP A 23 -7.04 -8.47 11.27
N ARG A 24 -6.76 -9.76 11.48
CA ARG A 24 -6.68 -10.37 12.82
C ARG A 24 -5.51 -9.86 13.65
N ALA A 25 -4.40 -9.49 13.01
CA ALA A 25 -3.23 -8.90 13.68
C ALA A 25 -3.49 -7.45 14.15
N GLY A 26 -4.59 -6.82 13.70
CA GLY A 26 -5.01 -5.52 14.18
C GLY A 26 -4.42 -4.33 13.41
N VAL A 27 -4.05 -4.50 12.14
CA VAL A 27 -3.70 -3.37 11.27
C VAL A 27 -4.89 -2.43 11.10
N ASP A 28 -4.64 -1.14 10.88
CA ASP A 28 -5.69 -0.15 10.69
C ASP A 28 -6.12 -0.02 9.23
N VAL A 29 -5.18 -0.20 8.30
CA VAL A 29 -5.41 -0.10 6.85
C VAL A 29 -4.71 -1.26 6.13
N VAL A 30 -5.46 -1.94 5.29
CA VAL A 30 -4.96 -2.92 4.32
C VAL A 30 -5.01 -2.28 2.93
N SER A 31 -3.86 -2.10 2.29
CA SER A 31 -3.75 -1.52 0.95
C SER A 31 -3.42 -2.58 -0.09
N VAL A 32 -4.22 -2.67 -1.14
CA VAL A 32 -3.90 -3.46 -2.32
C VAL A 32 -2.97 -2.65 -3.21
N GLY A 33 -1.69 -3.01 -3.25
CA GLY A 33 -0.68 -2.26 -4.00
C GLY A 33 -0.57 -2.72 -5.45
N ASP A 34 -0.33 -1.80 -6.38
CA ASP A 34 0.01 -2.09 -7.78
C ASP A 34 1.31 -2.88 -7.93
N SER A 35 2.19 -2.83 -6.93
CA SER A 35 3.36 -3.71 -6.80
C SER A 35 3.03 -5.20 -6.74
N ILE A 36 1.75 -5.59 -6.70
CA ILE A 36 1.28 -6.96 -6.95
C ILE A 36 1.80 -7.48 -8.28
N GLY A 37 1.88 -6.62 -9.30
CA GLY A 37 2.41 -6.97 -10.61
C GLY A 37 3.81 -7.59 -10.53
N ILE A 38 4.72 -6.91 -9.87
CA ILE A 38 6.10 -7.38 -9.70
C ILE A 38 6.18 -8.53 -8.68
N ASN A 39 5.56 -8.34 -7.50
CA ASN A 39 5.80 -9.21 -6.36
C ASN A 39 5.05 -10.55 -6.42
N LEU A 40 3.92 -10.61 -7.12
CA LEU A 40 3.07 -11.79 -7.15
C LEU A 40 2.89 -12.37 -8.56
N TRP A 41 2.81 -11.51 -9.58
CA TRP A 41 2.56 -11.94 -10.95
C TRP A 41 3.83 -12.02 -11.81
N GLY A 42 4.98 -11.53 -11.30
CA GLY A 42 6.26 -11.57 -12.01
C GLY A 42 6.33 -10.66 -13.24
N LEU A 43 5.51 -9.58 -13.27
CA LEU A 43 5.59 -8.56 -14.30
C LEU A 43 6.91 -7.78 -14.19
N ALA A 44 7.35 -7.22 -15.31
CA ALA A 44 8.58 -6.43 -15.35
C ALA A 44 8.43 -5.07 -14.63
N SER A 45 7.21 -4.52 -14.60
CA SER A 45 6.90 -3.22 -14.00
C SER A 45 5.53 -3.23 -13.32
N ASP A 46 5.37 -2.46 -12.24
CA ASP A 46 4.07 -2.15 -11.63
C ASP A 46 3.20 -1.29 -12.58
N GLY A 47 3.83 -0.53 -13.48
CA GLY A 47 3.14 0.21 -14.54
C GLY A 47 2.37 -0.66 -15.54
N ASP A 48 2.68 -1.95 -15.63
CA ASP A 48 2.00 -2.92 -16.51
C ASP A 48 0.67 -3.43 -15.92
N VAL A 49 0.38 -3.07 -14.66
CA VAL A 49 -0.86 -3.49 -13.98
C VAL A 49 -2.04 -2.68 -14.51
N THR A 50 -3.12 -3.38 -14.86
CA THR A 50 -4.35 -2.76 -15.35
C THR A 50 -5.36 -2.50 -14.23
N LEU A 51 -6.32 -1.60 -14.47
CA LEU A 51 -7.41 -1.34 -13.54
C LEU A 51 -8.24 -2.60 -13.23
N ASP A 52 -8.53 -3.42 -14.23
CA ASP A 52 -9.32 -4.64 -14.04
C ASP A 52 -8.58 -5.69 -13.19
N GLN A 53 -7.26 -5.77 -13.32
CA GLN A 53 -6.42 -6.60 -12.44
C GLN A 53 -6.45 -6.08 -10.99
N MET A 54 -6.38 -4.76 -10.79
CA MET A 54 -6.51 -4.16 -9.46
C MET A 54 -7.90 -4.39 -8.85
N LEU A 55 -8.96 -4.29 -9.65
CA LEU A 55 -10.33 -4.63 -9.22
C LEU A 55 -10.44 -6.08 -8.74
N LEU A 56 -9.86 -7.02 -9.48
CA LEU A 56 -9.86 -8.43 -9.10
C LEU A 56 -9.14 -8.66 -7.76
N ALA A 57 -7.94 -8.10 -7.60
CA ALA A 57 -7.16 -8.20 -6.38
C ALA A 57 -7.87 -7.53 -5.19
N CYS A 58 -8.44 -6.33 -5.41
CA CYS A 58 -9.16 -5.59 -4.38
C CYS A 58 -10.38 -6.37 -3.85
N ARG A 59 -11.17 -6.97 -4.73
CA ARG A 59 -12.29 -7.84 -4.34
C ARG A 59 -11.84 -9.03 -3.50
N ALA A 60 -10.70 -9.64 -3.83
CA ALA A 60 -10.17 -10.77 -3.06
C ALA A 60 -9.77 -10.33 -1.65
N VAL A 61 -9.01 -9.24 -1.54
CA VAL A 61 -8.58 -8.66 -0.26
C VAL A 61 -9.79 -8.22 0.56
N ARG A 62 -10.76 -7.50 -0.04
CA ARG A 62 -11.97 -7.02 0.65
C ARG A 62 -12.73 -8.15 1.37
N ARG A 63 -12.83 -9.33 0.75
CA ARG A 63 -13.47 -10.49 1.39
C ARG A 63 -12.73 -11.00 2.61
N GLY A 64 -11.43 -10.75 2.71
CA GLY A 64 -10.60 -11.18 3.84
C GLY A 64 -10.56 -10.20 5.01
N VAL A 65 -11.11 -9.00 4.84
CA VAL A 65 -11.02 -7.90 5.83
C VAL A 65 -12.40 -7.63 6.44
N SER A 66 -12.47 -7.54 7.75
CA SER A 66 -13.70 -7.23 8.50
C SER A 66 -13.60 -5.98 9.39
N ARG A 67 -12.40 -5.53 9.75
CA ARG A 67 -12.17 -4.43 10.70
C ARG A 67 -11.32 -3.30 10.15
N ALA A 68 -10.22 -3.63 9.44
CA ALA A 68 -9.35 -2.65 8.83
C ALA A 68 -10.05 -1.95 7.66
N LEU A 69 -9.66 -0.72 7.36
CA LEU A 69 -10.05 -0.05 6.13
C LEU A 69 -9.32 -0.69 4.94
N VAL A 70 -10.03 -0.91 3.84
CA VAL A 70 -9.44 -1.41 2.60
C VAL A 70 -9.11 -0.24 1.67
N SER A 71 -7.83 -0.09 1.36
CA SER A 71 -7.33 0.82 0.33
C SER A 71 -6.94 0.04 -0.93
N CYS A 72 -7.08 0.66 -2.09
CA CYS A 72 -6.57 0.12 -3.34
C CYS A 72 -5.77 1.21 -4.08
N ASP A 73 -4.59 0.83 -4.59
CA ASP A 73 -3.77 1.74 -5.39
C ASP A 73 -4.41 1.92 -6.77
N MET A 74 -4.46 3.15 -7.26
CA MET A 74 -4.78 3.47 -8.63
C MET A 74 -3.58 3.08 -9.50
N PRO A 75 -3.72 2.14 -10.45
CA PRO A 75 -2.60 1.75 -11.30
C PRO A 75 -2.22 2.89 -12.25
N ALA A 76 -0.95 2.99 -12.60
CA ALA A 76 -0.42 4.03 -13.48
C ALA A 76 -1.15 4.07 -14.84
N SER A 77 -1.58 2.91 -15.35
CA SER A 77 -2.36 2.78 -16.58
C SER A 77 -3.70 3.54 -16.55
N ALA A 78 -4.25 3.83 -15.38
CA ALA A 78 -5.52 4.54 -15.21
C ALA A 78 -5.34 6.06 -14.97
N LEU A 79 -4.10 6.55 -14.82
CA LEU A 79 -3.82 7.97 -14.58
C LEU A 79 -3.67 8.79 -15.87
N GLY A 80 -3.43 8.16 -17.01
CA GLY A 80 -3.13 8.82 -18.28
C GLY A 80 -4.35 9.37 -19.03
N GLY A 81 -5.56 9.05 -18.61
CA GLY A 81 -6.80 9.40 -19.34
C GLY A 81 -7.38 10.79 -19.02
N GLY A 82 -6.71 11.61 -18.22
CA GLY A 82 -7.18 12.91 -17.76
C GLY A 82 -8.03 12.87 -16.50
N VAL A 83 -8.55 14.03 -16.09
CA VAL A 83 -9.21 14.23 -14.79
C VAL A 83 -10.44 13.34 -14.61
N ASP A 84 -11.36 13.36 -15.58
CA ASP A 84 -12.61 12.60 -15.49
C ASP A 84 -12.39 11.09 -15.56
N ALA A 85 -11.47 10.64 -16.39
CA ALA A 85 -11.11 9.22 -16.48
C ALA A 85 -10.48 8.71 -15.17
N THR A 86 -9.60 9.49 -14.55
CA THR A 86 -9.01 9.16 -13.24
C THR A 86 -10.08 9.11 -12.15
N ALA A 87 -10.99 10.08 -12.11
CA ALA A 87 -12.10 10.08 -11.14
C ALA A 87 -13.03 8.89 -11.36
N GLY A 88 -13.36 8.56 -12.61
CA GLY A 88 -14.16 7.39 -12.97
C GLY A 88 -13.48 6.06 -12.57
N ALA A 89 -12.18 5.92 -12.79
CA ALA A 89 -11.42 4.75 -12.37
C ALA A 89 -11.39 4.62 -10.84
N ALA A 90 -11.19 5.74 -10.12
CA ALA A 90 -11.25 5.75 -8.66
C ALA A 90 -12.63 5.30 -8.16
N ARG A 91 -13.69 5.76 -8.78
CA ARG A 91 -15.05 5.35 -8.43
C ARG A 91 -15.27 3.86 -8.67
N ARG A 92 -14.76 3.29 -9.78
CA ARG A 92 -14.81 1.84 -10.04
C ARG A 92 -14.10 1.03 -8.94
N LEU A 93 -12.94 1.48 -8.45
CA LEU A 93 -12.25 0.80 -7.34
C LEU A 93 -13.10 0.76 -6.08
N VAL A 94 -13.91 1.79 -5.82
CA VAL A 94 -14.87 1.80 -4.70
C VAL A 94 -16.06 0.88 -4.99
N ASP A 95 -16.77 1.11 -6.09
CA ASP A 95 -18.07 0.46 -6.36
C ASP A 95 -17.92 -1.01 -6.73
N GLU A 96 -16.94 -1.34 -7.55
CA GLU A 96 -16.72 -2.68 -8.06
C GLU A 96 -15.65 -3.44 -7.25
N GLY A 97 -14.61 -2.73 -6.79
CA GLY A 97 -13.49 -3.31 -6.02
C GLY A 97 -13.80 -3.49 -4.54
N GLY A 98 -14.68 -2.66 -3.99
CA GLY A 98 -14.98 -2.60 -2.56
C GLY A 98 -13.93 -1.87 -1.74
N ALA A 99 -13.11 -1.02 -2.37
CA ALA A 99 -12.18 -0.14 -1.67
C ALA A 99 -12.95 0.95 -0.91
N GLU A 100 -12.48 1.27 0.29
CA GLU A 100 -13.01 2.39 1.10
C GLU A 100 -12.15 3.64 0.91
N ILE A 101 -10.90 3.45 0.47
CA ILE A 101 -9.93 4.50 0.18
C ILE A 101 -9.22 4.15 -1.13
N VAL A 102 -9.01 5.13 -2.01
CA VAL A 102 -8.23 4.93 -3.24
C VAL A 102 -6.93 5.71 -3.13
N LYS A 103 -5.80 5.01 -3.28
CA LYS A 103 -4.50 5.65 -3.26
C LYS A 103 -4.12 6.11 -4.66
N ILE A 104 -3.86 7.40 -4.81
CA ILE A 104 -3.53 8.06 -6.07
C ILE A 104 -2.12 8.65 -5.99
N ASP A 105 -1.25 8.30 -6.93
CA ASP A 105 0.05 8.97 -7.07
C ASP A 105 -0.16 10.41 -7.53
N ALA A 106 -0.08 11.34 -6.59
CA ALA A 106 -0.31 12.75 -6.82
C ALA A 106 0.89 13.45 -7.48
N ASP A 107 2.07 12.80 -7.57
CA ASP A 107 3.20 13.33 -8.34
C ASP A 107 2.99 13.09 -9.85
N THR A 108 2.22 12.06 -10.21
CA THR A 108 1.83 11.74 -11.59
C THR A 108 0.45 12.31 -11.94
N ALA A 109 -0.54 12.14 -11.07
CA ALA A 109 -1.87 12.72 -11.23
C ALA A 109 -1.88 14.23 -10.94
N SER A 110 -2.78 14.96 -11.60
CA SER A 110 -2.98 16.38 -11.31
C SER A 110 -3.73 16.57 -9.99
N LEU A 111 -3.57 17.75 -9.37
CA LEU A 111 -4.37 18.17 -8.21
C LEU A 111 -5.88 18.17 -8.52
N ASP A 112 -6.24 18.48 -9.76
CA ASP A 112 -7.63 18.49 -10.22
C ASP A 112 -8.19 17.06 -10.30
N ALA A 113 -7.39 16.05 -10.62
CA ALA A 113 -7.81 14.66 -10.57
C ALA A 113 -8.11 14.19 -9.14
N VAL A 114 -7.27 14.59 -8.18
CA VAL A 114 -7.53 14.33 -6.74
C VAL A 114 -8.84 15.00 -6.30
N ARG A 115 -9.03 16.26 -6.69
CA ARG A 115 -10.25 17.02 -6.38
C ARG A 115 -11.50 16.39 -6.99
N ALA A 116 -11.43 15.99 -8.26
CA ALA A 116 -12.54 15.35 -8.94
C ALA A 116 -12.91 14.01 -8.30
N ALA A 117 -11.93 13.17 -7.98
CA ALA A 117 -12.19 11.91 -7.27
C ALA A 117 -12.86 12.16 -5.90
N ALA A 118 -12.38 13.13 -5.12
CA ALA A 118 -12.97 13.50 -3.83
C ALA A 118 -14.41 14.04 -3.99
N GLN A 119 -14.68 14.86 -5.00
CA GLN A 119 -16.02 15.37 -5.30
C GLN A 119 -17.00 14.27 -5.72
N HIS A 120 -16.50 13.17 -6.30
CA HIS A 120 -17.29 11.97 -6.59
C HIS A 120 -17.44 11.04 -5.37
N GLY A 121 -17.12 11.51 -4.16
CA GLY A 121 -17.29 10.77 -2.91
C GLY A 121 -16.27 9.68 -2.67
N VAL A 122 -15.12 9.73 -3.35
CA VAL A 122 -14.01 8.81 -3.10
C VAL A 122 -13.11 9.38 -2.01
N ALA A 123 -12.85 8.63 -0.93
CA ALA A 123 -11.79 8.97 0.00
C ALA A 123 -10.43 8.76 -0.67
N VAL A 124 -9.68 9.84 -0.85
CA VAL A 124 -8.39 9.80 -1.57
C VAL A 124 -7.22 9.74 -0.60
N TRP A 125 -6.34 8.77 -0.78
CA TRP A 125 -5.03 8.69 -0.18
C TRP A 125 -3.99 9.21 -1.17
N ALA A 126 -3.61 10.47 -1.05
CA ALA A 126 -2.69 11.09 -2.00
C ALA A 126 -1.24 10.70 -1.69
N GLN A 127 -0.54 10.10 -2.65
CA GLN A 127 0.86 9.76 -2.53
C GLN A 127 1.73 10.88 -3.08
N ILE A 128 2.74 11.30 -2.30
CA ILE A 128 3.80 12.22 -2.72
C ILE A 128 5.15 11.70 -2.28
N ALA A 129 6.23 12.14 -2.93
CA ALA A 129 7.59 11.81 -2.57
C ALA A 129 8.46 13.06 -2.39
N ALA A 130 9.31 13.06 -1.37
CA ALA A 130 10.36 14.05 -1.29
C ALA A 130 11.52 13.66 -2.22
N PRO A 131 12.16 14.63 -2.91
CA PRO A 131 13.43 14.41 -3.58
C PRO A 131 14.46 13.88 -2.57
N ARG A 132 15.26 12.88 -2.96
CA ARG A 132 16.28 12.29 -2.07
C ARG A 132 17.40 13.26 -1.73
N ALA A 133 17.69 14.22 -2.60
CA ALA A 133 18.69 15.26 -2.40
C ALA A 133 17.99 16.60 -2.14
N ALA A 134 18.36 17.28 -1.04
CA ALA A 134 17.95 18.64 -0.67
C ALA A 134 16.44 18.92 -0.88
N PRO A 135 15.54 18.32 -0.11
CA PRO A 135 14.11 18.55 -0.23
C PRO A 135 13.77 20.00 0.11
N ASP A 136 13.02 20.66 -0.77
CA ASP A 136 12.41 21.96 -0.47
C ASP A 136 11.20 21.74 0.46
N VAL A 137 11.41 21.93 1.74
CA VAL A 137 10.40 21.70 2.79
C VAL A 137 9.19 22.61 2.61
N ALA A 138 9.40 23.88 2.25
CA ALA A 138 8.29 24.82 2.08
C ALA A 138 7.39 24.40 0.90
N ARG A 139 7.98 23.96 -0.21
CA ARG A 139 7.25 23.42 -1.36
C ARG A 139 6.47 22.15 -1.01
N LEU A 140 7.06 21.24 -0.23
CA LEU A 140 6.40 20.00 0.20
C LEU A 140 5.22 20.29 1.14
N VAL A 141 5.37 21.23 2.06
CA VAL A 141 4.29 21.71 2.93
C VAL A 141 3.16 22.32 2.10
N ALA A 142 3.46 23.23 1.20
CA ALA A 142 2.46 23.85 0.33
C ALA A 142 1.73 22.80 -0.55
N ARG A 143 2.45 21.79 -1.04
CA ARG A 143 1.87 20.66 -1.79
C ARG A 143 0.89 19.86 -0.93
N ALA A 144 1.28 19.50 0.29
CA ALA A 144 0.43 18.75 1.19
C ALA A 144 -0.85 19.52 1.55
N GLN A 145 -0.74 20.82 1.82
CA GLN A 145 -1.90 21.69 2.09
C GLN A 145 -2.83 21.81 0.86
N ALA A 146 -2.27 21.90 -0.34
CA ALA A 146 -3.05 21.91 -1.57
C ALA A 146 -3.81 20.58 -1.79
N LEU A 147 -3.20 19.45 -1.46
CA LEU A 147 -3.86 18.14 -1.54
C LEU A 147 -4.99 18.01 -0.50
N GLU A 148 -4.77 18.46 0.73
CA GLU A 148 -5.82 18.53 1.74
C GLU A 148 -6.98 19.42 1.28
N ALA A 149 -6.68 20.62 0.76
CA ALA A 149 -7.69 21.52 0.21
C ALA A 149 -8.41 20.97 -1.03
N ALA A 150 -7.78 20.05 -1.77
CA ALA A 150 -8.40 19.32 -2.87
C ALA A 150 -9.30 18.16 -2.40
N GLY A 151 -9.33 17.85 -1.10
CA GLY A 151 -10.18 16.82 -0.51
C GLY A 151 -9.47 15.49 -0.27
N ALA A 152 -8.14 15.44 -0.30
CA ALA A 152 -7.43 14.24 0.14
C ALA A 152 -7.76 13.93 1.61
N ALA A 153 -8.01 12.65 1.93
CA ALA A 153 -8.31 12.17 3.26
C ALA A 153 -7.06 11.72 4.03
N LEU A 154 -6.02 11.30 3.30
CA LEU A 154 -4.71 10.88 3.83
C LEU A 154 -3.59 11.29 2.86
N ILE A 155 -2.37 11.36 3.38
CA ILE A 155 -1.15 11.51 2.56
C ILE A 155 -0.23 10.31 2.81
N ASP A 156 0.28 9.66 1.74
CA ASP A 156 1.46 8.78 1.77
C ASP A 156 2.68 9.61 1.39
N PHE A 157 3.54 9.91 2.36
CA PHE A 157 4.72 10.73 2.15
C PHE A 157 5.99 9.88 2.11
N ARG A 158 6.37 9.46 0.90
CA ARG A 158 7.60 8.67 0.67
C ARG A 158 8.85 9.55 0.78
N TYR A 159 9.91 8.97 1.30
CA TYR A 159 11.23 9.64 1.50
C TYR A 159 11.15 10.92 2.33
N SER A 160 10.18 11.01 3.24
CA SER A 160 9.89 12.23 4.02
C SER A 160 11.06 12.72 4.86
N GLY A 161 11.91 11.82 5.35
CA GLY A 161 13.03 12.15 6.22
C GLY A 161 12.64 12.84 7.53
N PRO A 162 13.62 13.07 8.42
CA PRO A 162 13.36 13.64 9.75
C PRO A 162 13.14 15.17 9.77
N VAL A 163 13.28 15.84 8.63
CA VAL A 163 13.07 17.29 8.51
C VAL A 163 11.75 17.60 7.81
N ALA A 164 11.55 17.11 6.59
CA ALA A 164 10.33 17.39 5.83
C ALA A 164 9.13 16.64 6.40
N GLY A 165 9.33 15.42 6.92
CA GLY A 165 8.25 14.60 7.49
C GLY A 165 7.47 15.30 8.60
N PRO A 166 8.11 15.73 9.71
CA PRO A 166 7.40 16.43 10.78
C PRO A 166 6.82 17.76 10.31
N ALA A 167 7.49 18.50 9.43
CA ALA A 167 6.99 19.77 8.93
C ALA A 167 5.67 19.60 8.15
N VAL A 168 5.61 18.62 7.25
CA VAL A 168 4.40 18.30 6.51
C VAL A 168 3.30 17.76 7.44
N ALA A 169 3.64 16.83 8.35
CA ALA A 169 2.68 16.27 9.28
C ALA A 169 2.04 17.33 10.19
N ALA A 170 2.78 18.35 10.60
CA ALA A 170 2.28 19.46 11.41
C ALA A 170 1.42 20.46 10.62
N ALA A 171 1.65 20.57 9.31
CA ALA A 171 1.04 21.60 8.46
C ALA A 171 -0.37 21.23 7.94
N VAL A 172 -0.78 19.97 8.06
CA VAL A 172 -2.10 19.48 7.58
C VAL A 172 -2.90 18.81 8.71
N GLY A 173 -4.22 18.88 8.64
CA GLY A 173 -5.13 18.24 9.60
C GLY A 173 -5.36 16.75 9.32
N ILE A 174 -5.15 16.31 8.08
CA ILE A 174 -5.29 14.91 7.67
C ILE A 174 -4.07 14.07 8.08
N PRO A 175 -4.21 12.75 8.27
CA PRO A 175 -3.08 11.88 8.61
C PRO A 175 -2.03 11.85 7.49
N VAL A 176 -0.76 11.86 7.90
CA VAL A 176 0.40 11.68 7.02
C VAL A 176 1.09 10.39 7.40
N LEU A 177 1.03 9.40 6.52
CA LEU A 177 1.72 8.13 6.66
C LEU A 177 2.93 8.10 5.72
N GLY A 178 3.81 7.14 5.91
CA GLY A 178 4.91 6.95 4.95
C GLY A 178 5.56 5.60 5.08
N GLY A 179 5.83 5.01 3.92
CA GLY A 179 6.54 3.75 3.78
C GLY A 179 8.03 3.98 3.66
N LEU A 180 8.50 4.03 2.43
CA LEU A 180 9.92 4.17 2.08
C LEU A 180 10.49 5.49 2.65
N GLY A 181 11.52 5.40 3.50
CA GLY A 181 12.18 6.56 4.09
C GLY A 181 11.34 7.35 5.10
N GLY A 182 10.17 6.85 5.50
CA GLY A 182 9.39 7.39 6.60
C GLY A 182 9.96 7.02 7.96
N GLY A 183 9.47 7.67 9.02
CA GLY A 183 9.96 7.45 10.39
C GLY A 183 8.92 7.73 11.46
N PRO A 184 9.31 7.70 12.74
CA PRO A 184 8.39 7.89 13.88
C PRO A 184 7.79 9.31 13.97
N TRP A 185 8.25 10.22 13.15
CA TRP A 185 7.75 11.59 13.05
C TRP A 185 6.45 11.74 12.26
N LEU A 186 5.97 10.70 11.59
CA LEU A 186 4.70 10.68 10.85
C LEU A 186 3.56 10.15 11.73
N ASP A 187 2.33 10.39 11.31
CA ASP A 187 1.12 9.91 12.02
C ASP A 187 0.94 8.39 11.93
N GLY A 188 1.67 7.71 11.03
CA GLY A 188 1.68 6.27 10.88
C GLY A 188 2.69 5.77 9.86
N ARG A 189 2.68 4.46 9.63
CA ARG A 189 3.61 3.80 8.72
C ARG A 189 2.87 2.91 7.73
N VAL A 190 3.40 2.89 6.50
CA VAL A 190 3.00 1.95 5.45
C VAL A 190 4.14 0.99 5.20
N ARG A 191 3.89 -0.32 5.19
CA ARG A 191 4.91 -1.32 4.91
C ARG A 191 4.39 -2.38 3.95
N ALA A 192 5.16 -2.69 2.90
CA ALA A 192 4.90 -3.87 2.09
C ALA A 192 5.08 -5.12 2.96
N LEU A 193 4.01 -5.87 3.14
CA LEU A 193 3.99 -7.00 4.06
C LEU A 193 4.95 -8.10 3.59
N VAL A 194 5.04 -8.34 2.29
CA VAL A 194 5.97 -9.32 1.71
C VAL A 194 7.43 -9.07 2.10
N ASN A 195 7.83 -7.79 2.24
CA ASN A 195 9.17 -7.43 2.71
C ASN A 195 9.29 -7.51 4.24
N ALA A 196 8.22 -7.16 4.97
CA ALA A 196 8.25 -7.16 6.43
C ALA A 196 8.41 -8.57 7.01
N ILE A 197 7.77 -9.57 6.38
CA ILE A 197 7.78 -10.97 6.83
C ILE A 197 8.67 -11.89 5.99
N GLY A 198 9.43 -11.35 5.01
CA GLY A 198 10.31 -12.17 4.17
C GLY A 198 9.57 -13.21 3.33
N TYR A 199 8.47 -12.81 2.67
CA TYR A 199 7.63 -13.73 1.89
C TYR A 199 8.19 -14.03 0.49
N LEU A 200 8.93 -13.08 -0.10
CA LEU A 200 9.43 -13.20 -1.47
C LEU A 200 10.50 -14.28 -1.59
N ALA A 201 10.56 -14.98 -2.72
CA ALA A 201 11.55 -16.03 -3.00
C ALA A 201 13.01 -15.56 -2.79
N ALA A 202 13.30 -14.28 -3.08
CA ALA A 202 14.61 -13.68 -2.83
C ALA A 202 14.98 -13.59 -1.33
N ALA A 203 14.05 -13.86 -0.42
CA ALA A 203 14.33 -13.91 1.01
C ALA A 203 14.85 -15.27 1.50
N VAL A 204 14.85 -16.29 0.65
CA VAL A 204 15.44 -17.59 1.00
C VAL A 204 16.95 -17.42 1.26
N GLY A 205 17.38 -17.76 2.47
CA GLY A 205 18.77 -17.58 2.92
C GLY A 205 19.18 -16.15 3.23
N ASP A 206 18.28 -15.16 3.12
CA ASP A 206 18.58 -13.77 3.44
C ASP A 206 18.47 -13.52 4.95
N THR A 207 19.53 -12.96 5.53
CA THR A 207 19.66 -12.64 6.97
C THR A 207 19.33 -11.19 7.31
N SER A 208 18.76 -10.42 6.37
CA SER A 208 18.34 -9.03 6.61
C SER A 208 17.37 -8.94 7.79
N ASP A 209 17.51 -7.87 8.59
CA ASP A 209 16.61 -7.59 9.72
C ASP A 209 15.15 -7.38 9.25
N ARG A 210 14.28 -8.26 9.71
CA ARG A 210 12.84 -8.25 9.43
C ARG A 210 12.07 -8.98 10.53
N TYR A 211 10.74 -8.85 10.55
CA TYR A 211 9.89 -9.47 11.57
C TYR A 211 9.86 -11.01 11.49
N ALA A 212 10.04 -11.60 10.28
CA ALA A 212 10.09 -13.04 10.04
C ALA A 212 10.75 -13.32 8.69
N ASN A 213 11.10 -14.60 8.44
CA ASN A 213 11.48 -15.10 7.10
C ASN A 213 10.56 -16.26 6.69
N VAL A 214 9.40 -15.92 6.12
CA VAL A 214 8.39 -16.89 5.68
C VAL A 214 8.91 -17.72 4.51
N ALA A 215 9.76 -17.16 3.64
CA ALA A 215 10.32 -17.87 2.50
C ALA A 215 11.23 -19.04 2.94
N ASP A 216 12.08 -18.83 3.97
CA ASP A 216 12.89 -19.92 4.54
C ASP A 216 12.02 -21.02 5.15
N THR A 217 10.98 -20.63 5.89
CA THR A 217 10.05 -21.58 6.49
C THR A 217 9.33 -22.41 5.40
N ALA A 218 8.86 -21.75 4.36
CA ALA A 218 8.20 -22.42 3.24
C ALA A 218 9.18 -23.33 2.48
N HIS A 219 10.40 -22.86 2.21
CA HIS A 219 11.42 -23.64 1.53
C HIS A 219 11.77 -24.90 2.31
N ALA A 220 12.03 -24.80 3.61
CA ALA A 220 12.35 -25.94 4.46
C ALA A 220 11.19 -26.96 4.51
N ALA A 221 9.95 -26.48 4.65
CA ALA A 221 8.77 -27.35 4.65
C ALA A 221 8.59 -28.11 3.32
N ILE A 222 8.74 -27.43 2.20
CA ILE A 222 8.63 -28.02 0.86
C ILE A 222 9.77 -29.04 0.63
N THR A 223 10.98 -28.72 1.04
CA THR A 223 12.12 -29.67 0.98
C THR A 223 11.81 -30.95 1.76
N SER A 224 11.32 -30.82 2.99
CA SER A 224 10.91 -31.98 3.81
C SER A 224 9.84 -32.81 3.14
N LEU A 225 8.83 -32.16 2.52
CA LEU A 225 7.80 -32.87 1.74
C LEU A 225 8.42 -33.65 0.56
N CYS A 226 9.30 -33.02 -0.18
CA CYS A 226 10.01 -33.70 -1.29
C CYS A 226 10.79 -34.93 -0.82
N ASP A 227 11.48 -34.84 0.31
CA ASP A 227 12.26 -35.94 0.88
C ASP A 227 11.37 -37.07 1.39
N ASP A 228 10.22 -36.76 2.01
CA ASP A 228 9.25 -37.74 2.44
C ASP A 228 8.68 -38.52 1.23
N VAL A 229 8.25 -37.81 0.19
CA VAL A 229 7.71 -38.45 -1.01
C VAL A 229 8.76 -39.31 -1.72
N ARG A 230 9.96 -38.78 -1.94
CA ARG A 230 11.05 -39.55 -2.61
C ARG A 230 11.54 -40.72 -1.77
N GLY A 231 11.49 -40.61 -0.45
CA GLY A 231 11.84 -41.67 0.49
C GLY A 231 10.74 -42.70 0.74
N GLY A 232 9.58 -42.59 0.10
CA GLY A 232 8.43 -43.49 0.29
C GLY A 232 7.81 -43.40 1.69
N ARG A 233 8.01 -42.29 2.39
CA ARG A 233 7.45 -42.08 3.74
C ARG A 233 6.02 -41.56 3.68
N GLN A 234 5.27 -41.79 4.77
CA GLN A 234 3.92 -41.22 4.91
C GLN A 234 3.97 -39.69 4.89
N ILE A 235 3.11 -39.08 4.07
CA ILE A 235 2.96 -37.62 3.99
C ILE A 235 2.24 -37.11 5.24
N ARG A 236 2.73 -36.02 5.83
CA ARG A 236 2.13 -35.39 7.02
C ARG A 236 0.87 -34.64 6.60
N GLY A 237 -0.17 -34.67 7.42
CA GLY A 237 -1.41 -33.93 7.19
C GLY A 237 -2.37 -34.55 6.19
N GLY A 238 -2.15 -35.79 5.77
CA GLY A 238 -3.01 -36.60 4.90
C GLY A 238 -3.85 -37.59 5.70
#